data_e29d6328828cdaad893a1d4c99ffda4a
#
_entry.id   e29d6328828cdaad893a1d4c99ffda4a
#
_cell.length_a   1.000
_cell.length_b   1.000
_cell.length_c   1.000
_cell.angle_alpha   90.00
_cell.angle_beta   90.00
_cell.angle_gamma   90.00
#
_symmetry.space_group_name_H-M   'P 1'
#
loop_
_entity.id
_entity.type
_entity.pdbx_description
1 polymer ?
#
loop_
_entity_poly.entity_id
_entity_poly.type
_entity_poly.pdbx_seq_one_letter_code
_entity_poly.pdbx_strand_id
1 'polypeptide(L)'
;YDSLKMTFREIKLRKNPDTPKITELIDYNEFCGINNTTESEDQFEVHVDELKKIIDEKRKITLLDVREYGEYEICKLQDSTLIPLGEITSRANELDSADEIIVYCHHGMRSLQAARILKGMGFKKVKNLAGGIDAWAANYDEKMPRY
;
A
#
# COMPACT_ATOMS: atom_id res chain seq x y z
N TYR A 1 -2.10 -30.21 -13.97
CA TYR A 1 -1.13 -31.22 -13.47
C TYR A 1 -1.58 -31.77 -12.12
N ASP A 2 -1.69 -33.07 -12.00
CA ASP A 2 -1.95 -33.77 -10.74
C ASP A 2 -0.62 -34.33 -10.22
N SER A 3 -0.05 -33.66 -9.21
CA SER A 3 1.27 -34.00 -8.65
C SER A 3 1.28 -35.34 -7.90
N LEU A 4 0.15 -35.75 -7.33
CA LEU A 4 0.04 -37.01 -6.60
C LEU A 4 0.02 -38.21 -7.55
N LYS A 5 -0.55 -38.03 -8.75
CA LYS A 5 -0.63 -39.07 -9.77
C LYS A 5 0.41 -38.93 -10.87
N MET A 6 1.24 -37.87 -10.81
CA MET A 6 2.24 -37.54 -11.84
C MET A 6 1.65 -37.49 -13.25
N THR A 7 0.42 -36.97 -13.39
CA THR A 7 -0.31 -36.95 -14.67
C THR A 7 -0.60 -35.52 -15.12
N PHE A 8 -0.55 -35.32 -16.45
CA PHE A 8 -0.96 -34.08 -17.10
C PHE A 8 -2.32 -34.28 -17.73
N ARG A 9 -3.18 -33.28 -17.62
CA ARG A 9 -4.46 -33.21 -18.31
C ARG A 9 -4.41 -32.10 -19.34
N GLU A 10 -4.54 -32.42 -20.59
CA GLU A 10 -4.67 -31.46 -21.68
C GLU A 10 -6.12 -30.95 -21.75
N ILE A 11 -6.30 -29.64 -21.73
CA ILE A 11 -7.60 -29.00 -21.91
C ILE A 11 -7.56 -28.26 -23.26
N LYS A 12 -8.39 -28.71 -24.20
CA LYS A 12 -8.56 -28.04 -25.49
C LYS A 12 -9.63 -26.96 -25.37
N LEU A 13 -9.20 -25.72 -25.44
CA LEU A 13 -10.11 -24.58 -25.50
C LEU A 13 -10.58 -24.38 -26.93
N ARG A 14 -11.88 -24.40 -27.12
CA ARG A 14 -12.50 -24.08 -28.44
C ARG A 14 -12.95 -22.62 -28.38
N LYS A 15 -12.71 -21.91 -29.50
CA LYS A 15 -13.24 -20.56 -29.65
C LYS A 15 -14.77 -20.63 -29.68
N ASN A 16 -15.43 -19.85 -28.80
CA ASN A 16 -16.87 -19.71 -28.87
C ASN A 16 -17.23 -18.85 -30.10
N PRO A 17 -17.98 -19.36 -31.08
CA PRO A 17 -18.34 -18.61 -32.29
C PRO A 17 -19.18 -17.36 -31.98
N ASP A 18 -19.91 -17.37 -30.87
CA ASP A 18 -20.77 -16.26 -30.44
C ASP A 18 -20.02 -15.17 -29.65
N THR A 19 -18.71 -15.36 -29.46
CA THR A 19 -17.91 -14.33 -28.78
C THR A 19 -17.80 -13.09 -29.66
N PRO A 20 -18.27 -11.92 -29.20
CA PRO A 20 -18.16 -10.68 -29.97
C PRO A 20 -16.70 -10.35 -30.24
N LYS A 21 -16.43 -9.81 -31.44
CA LYS A 21 -15.08 -9.31 -31.75
C LYS A 21 -14.79 -8.10 -30.91
N ILE A 22 -13.69 -8.14 -30.15
CA ILE A 22 -13.19 -6.98 -29.43
C ILE A 22 -12.53 -6.07 -30.48
N THR A 23 -13.13 -4.91 -30.73
CA THR A 23 -12.65 -3.92 -31.69
C THR A 23 -11.96 -2.74 -30.99
N GLU A 24 -12.26 -2.53 -29.73
CA GLU A 24 -11.71 -1.46 -28.90
C GLU A 24 -11.36 -2.00 -27.51
N LEU A 25 -10.40 -1.36 -26.84
CA LEU A 25 -10.14 -1.62 -25.43
C LEU A 25 -11.25 -0.99 -24.60
N ILE A 26 -11.76 -1.73 -23.63
CA ILE A 26 -12.72 -1.18 -22.67
C ILE A 26 -12.00 -0.20 -21.73
N ASP A 27 -12.74 0.74 -21.17
CA ASP A 27 -12.25 1.51 -20.03
C ASP A 27 -12.17 0.58 -18.81
N TYR A 28 -10.95 0.18 -18.46
CA TYR A 28 -10.71 -0.73 -17.35
C TYR A 28 -11.05 -0.12 -16.00
N ASN A 29 -10.98 1.20 -15.84
CA ASN A 29 -11.33 1.87 -14.60
C ASN A 29 -12.84 1.77 -14.34
N GLU A 30 -13.65 2.02 -15.39
CA GLU A 30 -15.09 1.88 -15.31
C GLU A 30 -15.49 0.41 -15.11
N PHE A 31 -14.88 -0.51 -15.87
CA PHE A 31 -15.17 -1.96 -15.79
C PHE A 31 -14.80 -2.55 -14.41
N CYS A 32 -13.70 -2.14 -13.81
CA CYS A 32 -13.27 -2.59 -12.49
C CYS A 32 -14.03 -1.88 -11.35
N GLY A 33 -15.00 -1.02 -11.67
CA GLY A 33 -15.75 -0.27 -10.66
C GLY A 33 -14.88 0.73 -9.89
N ILE A 34 -13.71 1.10 -10.45
CA ILE A 34 -12.93 2.22 -9.97
C ILE A 34 -13.67 3.48 -10.45
N ASN A 35 -14.86 3.67 -9.90
CA ASN A 35 -15.53 4.94 -10.05
C ASN A 35 -14.60 5.96 -9.40
N ASN A 36 -14.19 6.95 -10.19
CA ASN A 36 -13.62 8.20 -9.69
C ASN A 36 -14.68 8.89 -8.83
N THR A 37 -15.04 8.31 -7.70
CA THR A 37 -15.50 9.10 -6.58
C THR A 37 -14.26 9.85 -6.13
N THR A 38 -14.11 11.01 -6.71
CA THR A 38 -13.19 12.06 -6.33
C THR A 38 -13.57 12.62 -4.96
N GLU A 39 -13.52 11.82 -3.93
CA GLU A 39 -12.88 12.27 -2.72
C GLU A 39 -11.40 12.15 -3.05
N SER A 40 -10.78 13.28 -3.31
CA SER A 40 -9.47 13.38 -3.92
C SER A 40 -8.52 12.42 -3.22
N GLU A 41 -7.95 11.46 -3.97
CA GLU A 41 -6.90 10.56 -3.45
C GLU A 41 -5.75 11.39 -2.85
N ASP A 42 -5.56 12.62 -3.32
CA ASP A 42 -4.66 13.63 -2.75
C ASP A 42 -4.87 13.91 -1.24
N GLN A 43 -6.11 13.73 -0.71
CA GLN A 43 -6.34 13.89 0.73
C GLN A 43 -5.82 12.71 1.56
N PHE A 44 -5.57 11.57 0.91
CA PHE A 44 -5.08 10.36 1.56
C PHE A 44 -3.58 10.16 1.44
N GLU A 45 -2.92 10.95 0.62
CA GLU A 45 -1.50 10.78 0.33
C GLU A 45 -0.66 11.92 0.88
N VAL A 46 0.56 11.58 1.23
CA VAL A 46 1.64 12.49 1.53
C VAL A 46 2.85 12.08 0.70
N HIS A 47 3.48 13.03 0.04
CA HIS A 47 4.70 12.79 -0.72
C HIS A 47 5.94 12.84 0.18
N VAL A 48 7.03 12.20 -0.26
CA VAL A 48 8.28 12.15 0.52
C VAL A 48 8.84 13.53 0.87
N ASP A 49 8.64 14.53 0.00
CA ASP A 49 9.07 15.92 0.23
C ASP A 49 8.29 16.58 1.38
N GLU A 50 6.99 16.28 1.48
CA GLU A 50 6.14 16.75 2.58
C GLU A 50 6.52 16.05 3.88
N LEU A 51 6.73 14.73 3.83
CA LEU A 51 7.20 13.97 4.99
C LEU A 51 8.54 14.51 5.50
N LYS A 52 9.47 14.82 4.58
CA LYS A 52 10.76 15.42 4.95
C LYS A 52 10.59 16.73 5.69
N LYS A 53 9.72 17.63 5.22
CA LYS A 53 9.41 18.89 5.91
C LYS A 53 8.81 18.66 7.30
N ILE A 54 7.86 17.72 7.43
CA ILE A 54 7.23 17.37 8.70
C ILE A 54 8.27 16.92 9.72
N ILE A 55 9.24 16.09 9.29
CA ILE A 55 10.32 15.58 10.14
C ILE A 55 11.27 16.73 10.52
N ASP A 56 11.69 17.57 9.58
CA ASP A 56 12.61 18.69 9.81
C ASP A 56 11.99 19.74 10.76
N GLU A 57 10.69 19.97 10.66
CA GLU A 57 9.91 20.83 11.56
C GLU A 57 9.65 20.19 12.94
N LYS A 58 10.06 18.93 13.13
CA LYS A 58 9.83 18.16 14.37
C LYS A 58 8.36 18.10 14.79
N ARG A 59 7.46 18.04 13.80
CA ARG A 59 6.03 17.85 14.08
C ARG A 59 5.79 16.48 14.70
N LYS A 60 4.87 16.43 15.68
CA LYS A 60 4.47 15.16 16.30
C LYS A 60 3.63 14.36 15.29
N ILE A 61 4.17 13.27 14.79
CA ILE A 61 3.52 12.30 13.94
C ILE A 61 3.85 10.88 14.40
N THR A 62 3.02 9.93 14.03
CA THR A 62 3.32 8.51 14.16
C THR A 62 3.64 7.95 12.77
N LEU A 63 4.88 7.47 12.59
CA LEU A 63 5.27 6.74 11.38
C LEU A 63 4.95 5.26 11.57
N LEU A 64 4.07 4.72 10.71
CA LEU A 64 3.63 3.34 10.79
C LEU A 64 4.14 2.55 9.58
N ASP A 65 5.02 1.58 9.84
CA ASP A 65 5.48 0.62 8.84
C ASP A 65 4.53 -0.58 8.80
N VAL A 66 4.03 -0.91 7.62
CA VAL A 66 3.10 -2.05 7.44
C VAL A 66 3.71 -3.18 6.62
N ARG A 67 5.06 -3.20 6.53
CA ARG A 67 5.80 -4.28 5.89
C ARG A 67 5.94 -5.48 6.83
N GLU A 68 6.57 -6.52 6.32
CA GLU A 68 6.90 -7.70 7.12
C GLU A 68 8.14 -7.45 8.00
N TYR A 69 8.29 -8.25 9.06
CA TYR A 69 9.40 -8.14 10.01
C TYR A 69 10.77 -8.17 9.33
N GLY A 70 10.96 -9.07 8.35
CA GLY A 70 12.23 -9.19 7.61
C GLY A 70 12.55 -7.96 6.78
N GLU A 71 11.55 -7.28 6.20
CA GLU A 71 11.73 -6.02 5.46
C GLU A 71 12.16 -4.88 6.41
N TYR A 72 11.56 -4.84 7.60
CA TYR A 72 11.86 -3.84 8.62
C TYR A 72 13.29 -3.95 9.17
N GLU A 73 13.84 -5.17 9.23
CA GLU A 73 15.23 -5.41 9.64
C GLU A 73 16.25 -4.96 8.58
N ILE A 74 15.87 -4.99 7.29
CA ILE A 74 16.75 -4.52 6.20
C ILE A 74 16.95 -3.01 6.28
N CYS A 75 15.86 -2.27 6.35
CA CYS A 75 15.86 -0.80 6.49
C CYS A 75 14.54 -0.32 7.07
N LYS A 76 14.53 0.85 7.68
CA LYS A 76 13.33 1.48 8.24
C LYS A 76 13.50 2.98 8.36
N LEU A 77 12.40 3.71 8.39
CA LEU A 77 12.42 5.11 8.77
C LEU A 77 12.66 5.22 10.29
N GLN A 78 13.44 6.22 10.68
CA GLN A 78 13.74 6.45 12.09
C GLN A 78 12.43 6.68 12.87
N ASP A 79 12.39 6.16 14.10
CA ASP A 79 11.26 6.29 15.03
C ASP A 79 9.93 5.72 14.51
N SER A 80 9.98 4.83 13.51
CA SER A 80 8.79 4.15 13.00
C SER A 80 8.37 2.96 13.88
N THR A 81 7.06 2.76 13.99
CA THR A 81 6.44 1.60 14.63
C THR A 81 6.09 0.57 13.55
N LEU A 82 6.38 -0.70 13.78
CA LEU A 82 6.04 -1.78 12.86
C LEU A 82 4.75 -2.48 13.31
N ILE A 83 3.75 -2.48 12.43
CA ILE A 83 2.58 -3.34 12.53
C ILE A 83 2.30 -3.89 11.12
N PRO A 84 2.66 -5.14 10.82
CA PRO A 84 2.41 -5.73 9.51
C PRO A 84 0.96 -5.60 9.07
N LEU A 85 0.72 -5.40 7.76
CA LEU A 85 -0.62 -5.19 7.21
C LEU A 85 -1.63 -6.23 7.70
N GLY A 86 -1.23 -7.50 7.78
CA GLY A 86 -2.08 -8.59 8.28
C GLY A 86 -2.47 -8.47 9.76
N GLU A 87 -1.73 -7.69 10.55
CA GLU A 87 -1.93 -7.51 11.98
C GLU A 87 -2.64 -6.19 12.33
N ILE A 88 -2.85 -5.28 11.36
CA ILE A 88 -3.43 -3.95 11.60
C ILE A 88 -4.73 -4.02 12.38
N THR A 89 -5.65 -4.89 11.97
CA THR A 89 -6.99 -4.96 12.61
C THR A 89 -6.91 -5.40 14.07
N SER A 90 -5.98 -6.29 14.42
CA SER A 90 -5.83 -6.81 15.78
C SER A 90 -5.00 -5.90 16.68
N ARG A 91 -4.10 -5.08 16.10
CA ARG A 91 -3.14 -4.26 16.84
C ARG A 91 -3.36 -2.75 16.71
N ALA A 92 -4.45 -2.32 16.07
CA ALA A 92 -4.79 -0.90 15.94
C ALA A 92 -4.92 -0.17 17.28
N ASN A 93 -5.21 -0.89 18.37
CA ASN A 93 -5.27 -0.36 19.73
C ASN A 93 -3.90 0.09 20.29
N GLU A 94 -2.79 -0.27 19.64
CA GLU A 94 -1.46 0.22 19.98
C GLU A 94 -1.22 1.65 19.47
N LEU A 95 -2.09 2.13 18.57
CA LEU A 95 -2.02 3.45 17.96
C LEU A 95 -2.96 4.44 18.65
N ASP A 96 -2.53 5.69 18.80
CA ASP A 96 -3.41 6.75 19.27
C ASP A 96 -4.22 7.34 18.11
N SER A 97 -5.53 7.24 18.18
CA SER A 97 -6.45 7.75 17.14
C SER A 97 -6.46 9.29 17.03
N ALA A 98 -5.91 10.00 18.02
CA ALA A 98 -5.77 11.45 18.01
C ALA A 98 -4.52 11.93 17.24
N ASP A 99 -3.51 11.08 17.12
CA ASP A 99 -2.27 11.38 16.42
C ASP A 99 -2.45 11.46 14.90
N GLU A 100 -1.59 12.23 14.24
CA GLU A 100 -1.43 12.19 12.79
C GLU A 100 -0.54 10.98 12.45
N ILE A 101 -1.10 10.03 11.68
CA ILE A 101 -0.42 8.78 11.33
C ILE A 101 -0.06 8.81 9.85
N ILE A 102 1.22 8.65 9.55
CA ILE A 102 1.69 8.44 8.18
C ILE A 102 2.09 6.98 8.05
N VAL A 103 1.34 6.26 7.23
CA VAL A 103 1.53 4.84 6.97
C VAL A 103 2.43 4.66 5.76
N TYR A 104 3.42 3.81 5.85
CA TYR A 104 4.26 3.49 4.71
C TYR A 104 4.49 1.98 4.55
N CYS A 105 4.79 1.58 3.34
CA CYS A 105 5.33 0.27 3.01
C CYS A 105 6.49 0.42 2.02
N HIS A 106 6.78 -0.59 1.19
CA HIS A 106 7.86 -0.46 0.21
C HIS A 106 7.54 0.60 -0.87
N HIS A 107 6.37 0.48 -1.57
CA HIS A 107 6.01 1.36 -2.69
C HIS A 107 4.67 2.11 -2.53
N GLY A 108 3.98 2.02 -1.38
CA GLY A 108 2.75 2.75 -1.13
C GLY A 108 1.44 1.94 -1.25
N MET A 109 1.41 0.76 -1.89
CA MET A 109 0.18 -0.01 -2.11
C MET A 109 -0.37 -0.66 -0.83
N ARG A 110 0.47 -1.38 -0.07
CA ARG A 110 0.08 -1.99 1.21
C ARG A 110 -0.32 -0.93 2.24
N SER A 111 0.40 0.19 2.27
CA SER A 111 0.12 1.30 3.18
C SER A 111 -1.16 2.05 2.82
N LEU A 112 -1.51 2.17 1.55
CA LEU A 112 -2.82 2.69 1.14
C LEU A 112 -3.96 1.81 1.63
N GLN A 113 -3.81 0.49 1.53
CA GLN A 113 -4.78 -0.46 2.08
C GLN A 113 -4.90 -0.34 3.61
N ALA A 114 -3.76 -0.27 4.32
CA ALA A 114 -3.74 -0.10 5.77
C ALA A 114 -4.38 1.23 6.20
N ALA A 115 -4.11 2.32 5.48
CA ALA A 115 -4.72 3.62 5.75
C ALA A 115 -6.25 3.58 5.61
N ARG A 116 -6.78 2.87 4.59
CA ARG A 116 -8.23 2.66 4.43
C ARG A 116 -8.83 1.85 5.58
N ILE A 117 -8.14 0.78 6.03
CA ILE A 117 -8.57 -0.02 7.18
C ILE A 117 -8.63 0.84 8.45
N LEU A 118 -7.57 1.57 8.76
CA LEU A 118 -7.51 2.44 9.94
C LEU A 118 -8.59 3.53 9.91
N LYS A 119 -8.85 4.14 8.75
CA LYS A 119 -9.97 5.09 8.60
C LYS A 119 -11.31 4.44 8.84
N GLY A 120 -11.55 3.23 8.34
CA GLY A 120 -12.75 2.44 8.63
C GLY A 120 -12.91 2.12 10.12
N MET A 121 -11.81 2.06 10.88
CA MET A 121 -11.79 1.88 12.33
C MET A 121 -11.93 3.19 13.12
N GLY A 122 -12.07 4.34 12.45
CA GLY A 122 -12.32 5.64 13.08
C GLY A 122 -11.10 6.54 13.26
N PHE A 123 -9.92 6.16 12.77
CA PHE A 123 -8.74 7.02 12.75
C PHE A 123 -8.91 8.13 11.70
N LYS A 124 -8.98 9.39 12.12
CA LYS A 124 -9.32 10.52 11.25
C LYS A 124 -8.13 11.10 10.49
N LYS A 125 -6.93 11.03 11.07
CA LYS A 125 -5.72 11.68 10.57
C LYS A 125 -4.71 10.65 10.07
N VAL A 126 -5.11 9.85 9.07
CA VAL A 126 -4.26 8.81 8.49
C VAL A 126 -3.98 9.15 7.04
N LYS A 127 -2.72 9.15 6.66
CA LYS A 127 -2.23 9.36 5.29
C LYS A 127 -1.31 8.22 4.85
N ASN A 128 -1.31 7.94 3.56
CA ASN A 128 -0.40 7.00 2.91
C ASN A 128 0.83 7.76 2.41
N LEU A 129 2.04 7.23 2.65
CA LEU A 129 3.25 7.75 2.01
C LEU A 129 3.33 7.26 0.56
N ALA A 130 3.11 8.15 -0.38
CA ALA A 130 3.21 7.87 -1.80
C ALA A 130 4.65 7.45 -2.17
N GLY A 131 4.77 6.33 -2.90
CA GLY A 131 6.07 5.76 -3.26
C GLY A 131 6.80 5.03 -2.12
N GLY A 132 6.30 5.11 -0.88
CA GLY A 132 6.80 4.36 0.28
C GLY A 132 8.25 4.64 0.64
N ILE A 133 8.88 3.68 1.33
CA ILE A 133 10.27 3.79 1.77
C ILE A 133 11.27 3.79 0.60
N ASP A 134 10.92 3.18 -0.54
CA ASP A 134 11.78 3.19 -1.73
C ASP A 134 11.92 4.61 -2.29
N ALA A 135 10.83 5.37 -2.39
CA ALA A 135 10.89 6.77 -2.79
C ALA A 135 11.64 7.63 -1.77
N TRP A 136 11.50 7.37 -0.48
CA TRP A 136 12.27 8.05 0.56
C TRP A 136 13.77 7.78 0.39
N ALA A 137 14.17 6.51 0.24
CA ALA A 137 15.57 6.14 0.05
C ALA A 137 16.18 6.81 -1.19
N ALA A 138 15.43 6.82 -2.30
CA ALA A 138 15.88 7.43 -3.54
C ALA A 138 16.12 8.94 -3.46
N ASN A 139 15.35 9.67 -2.61
CA ASN A 139 15.39 11.13 -2.57
C ASN A 139 16.18 11.68 -1.37
N TYR A 140 16.23 10.95 -0.24
CA TYR A 140 16.70 11.51 1.03
C TYR A 140 17.70 10.66 1.78
N ASP A 141 17.88 9.39 1.40
CA ASP A 141 18.84 8.51 2.09
C ASP A 141 19.46 7.49 1.12
N GLU A 142 20.42 7.93 0.33
CA GLU A 142 21.15 7.11 -0.64
C GLU A 142 21.90 5.91 -0.01
N LYS A 143 22.10 5.92 1.31
CA LYS A 143 22.75 4.84 2.05
C LYS A 143 21.77 3.75 2.46
N MET A 144 20.47 4.05 2.43
CA MET A 144 19.43 3.09 2.78
C MET A 144 19.39 1.97 1.75
N PRO A 145 19.46 0.69 2.17
CA PRO A 145 19.34 -0.44 1.25
C PRO A 145 18.01 -0.40 0.50
N ARG A 146 18.07 -0.52 -0.82
CA ARG A 146 16.91 -0.68 -1.70
C ARG A 146 16.85 -2.13 -2.18
N TYR A 147 15.65 -2.74 -2.19
CA TYR A 147 15.44 -4.14 -2.51
C TYR A 147 14.17 -4.36 -3.34
#